data_e5b0de5356e0610ce4f5156309bb6c67
#
_entry.id   e5b0de5356e0610ce4f5156309bb6c67
#
_cell.length_a   1.000
_cell.length_b   1.000
_cell.length_c   1.000
_cell.angle_alpha   90.00
_cell.angle_beta   90.00
_cell.angle_gamma   90.00
#
_symmetry.space_group_name_H-M   'P 1'
#
loop_
_entity.id
_entity.type
_entity.pdbx_description
1 polymer ?
#
loop_
_entity_poly.entity_id
_entity_poly.type
_entity_poly.pdbx_seq_one_letter_code
_entity_poly.pdbx_strand_id
1 'polypeptide(L)'
;MTDDEIQERRDAIAAKREGQRKTESQAHALQELTDLEAIVELEAGHGYDRVLPVKLNGWKPDEGAATHIAVRVPMRREQTYKRFEAQTSKPKADLPAALHLLAESCVVYPDRKAQKELYENTMELAPGILSKAGGLIVKAVEGNADEEKKG
;
A
#
# COMPACT_ATOMS: atom_id res chain seq x y z
N MET A 1 -34.44 -19.06 29.67
CA MET A 1 -33.92 -17.72 29.36
C MET A 1 -35.09 -16.83 28.97
N THR A 2 -35.23 -15.69 29.60
CA THR A 2 -36.31 -14.74 29.32
C THR A 2 -35.91 -13.81 28.15
N ASP A 3 -36.91 -13.16 27.54
CA ASP A 3 -36.71 -12.21 26.47
C ASP A 3 -35.85 -11.01 26.93
N ASP A 4 -36.01 -10.58 28.19
CA ASP A 4 -35.23 -9.51 28.78
C ASP A 4 -33.75 -9.88 28.92
N GLU A 5 -33.45 -11.12 29.32
CA GLU A 5 -32.08 -11.63 29.41
C GLU A 5 -31.43 -11.71 28.03
N ILE A 6 -32.16 -12.09 26.99
CA ILE A 6 -31.67 -12.12 25.61
C ILE A 6 -31.35 -10.71 25.14
N GLN A 7 -32.22 -9.75 25.43
CA GLN A 7 -32.01 -8.36 25.03
C GLN A 7 -30.81 -7.74 25.73
N GLU A 8 -30.61 -7.98 27.03
CA GLU A 8 -29.45 -7.53 27.78
C GLU A 8 -28.15 -8.05 27.19
N ARG A 9 -28.12 -9.32 26.78
CA ARG A 9 -26.94 -9.92 26.13
C ARG A 9 -26.66 -9.29 24.78
N ARG A 10 -27.70 -9.02 23.98
CA ARG A 10 -27.56 -8.34 22.70
C ARG A 10 -26.98 -6.92 22.87
N ASP A 11 -27.49 -6.19 23.86
CA ASP A 11 -27.04 -4.84 24.18
C ASP A 11 -25.58 -4.84 24.63
N ALA A 12 -25.19 -5.81 25.46
CA ALA A 12 -23.81 -5.98 25.91
C ALA A 12 -22.86 -6.30 24.74
N ILE A 13 -23.28 -7.15 23.81
CA ILE A 13 -22.51 -7.49 22.60
C ILE A 13 -22.34 -6.25 21.72
N ALA A 14 -23.41 -5.50 21.49
CA ALA A 14 -23.38 -4.28 20.68
C ALA A 14 -22.43 -3.23 21.29
N ALA A 15 -22.51 -3.02 22.61
CA ALA A 15 -21.63 -2.09 23.32
C ALA A 15 -20.15 -2.51 23.22
N LYS A 16 -19.87 -3.79 23.37
CA LYS A 16 -18.52 -4.35 23.25
C LYS A 16 -17.96 -4.17 21.83
N ARG A 17 -18.77 -4.44 20.81
CA ARG A 17 -18.38 -4.26 19.42
C ARG A 17 -18.07 -2.79 19.11
N GLU A 18 -18.89 -1.88 19.59
CA GLU A 18 -18.68 -0.44 19.39
C GLU A 18 -17.41 0.04 20.09
N GLY A 19 -17.15 -0.43 21.32
CA GLY A 19 -15.90 -0.13 22.01
C GLY A 19 -14.68 -0.63 21.26
N GLN A 20 -14.73 -1.85 20.72
CA GLN A 20 -13.67 -2.41 19.89
C GLN A 20 -13.45 -1.62 18.62
N ARG A 21 -14.51 -1.20 17.93
CA ARG A 21 -14.43 -0.36 16.73
C ARG A 21 -13.74 0.96 17.01
N LYS A 22 -14.08 1.62 18.13
CA LYS A 22 -13.44 2.89 18.52
C LYS A 22 -11.96 2.70 18.77
N THR A 23 -11.58 1.65 19.50
CA THR A 23 -10.18 1.34 19.81
C THR A 23 -9.39 1.03 18.53
N GLU A 24 -9.92 0.20 17.66
CA GLU A 24 -9.28 -0.14 16.37
C GLU A 24 -9.19 1.07 15.46
N SER A 25 -10.22 1.90 15.41
CA SER A 25 -10.24 3.11 14.60
C SER A 25 -9.19 4.12 15.07
N GLN A 26 -9.00 4.28 16.39
CA GLN A 26 -7.98 5.15 16.94
C GLN A 26 -6.57 4.60 16.68
N ALA A 27 -6.37 3.29 16.85
CA ALA A 27 -5.10 2.64 16.57
C ALA A 27 -4.75 2.75 15.08
N HIS A 28 -5.72 2.56 14.21
CA HIS A 28 -5.54 2.73 12.76
C HIS A 28 -5.14 4.16 12.41
N ALA A 29 -5.86 5.14 12.95
CA ALA A 29 -5.58 6.56 12.70
C ALA A 29 -4.18 6.96 13.15
N LEU A 30 -3.75 6.48 14.31
CA LEU A 30 -2.40 6.76 14.84
C LEU A 30 -1.34 6.12 13.94
N GLN A 31 -1.52 4.87 13.54
CA GLN A 31 -0.58 4.18 12.65
C GLN A 31 -0.53 4.85 11.28
N GLU A 32 -1.68 5.28 10.75
CA GLU A 32 -1.76 6.00 9.48
C GLU A 32 -0.95 7.30 9.53
N LEU A 33 -1.08 8.09 10.60
CA LEU A 33 -0.29 9.31 10.77
C LEU A 33 1.21 9.01 10.82
N THR A 34 1.61 7.98 11.56
CA THR A 34 3.00 7.55 11.66
C THR A 34 3.56 7.17 10.28
N ASP A 35 2.79 6.39 9.52
CA ASP A 35 3.19 5.95 8.19
C ASP A 35 3.29 7.13 7.21
N LEU A 36 2.31 8.02 7.20
CA LEU A 36 2.30 9.17 6.31
C LEU A 36 3.43 10.16 6.63
N GLU A 37 3.73 10.37 7.91
CA GLU A 37 4.89 11.20 8.31
C GLU A 37 6.20 10.62 7.81
N ALA A 38 6.39 9.32 7.95
CA ALA A 38 7.58 8.62 7.45
C ALA A 38 7.69 8.72 5.93
N ILE A 39 6.57 8.60 5.22
CA ILE A 39 6.52 8.71 3.75
C ILE A 39 6.86 10.13 3.29
N VAL A 40 6.37 11.15 3.97
CA VAL A 40 6.71 12.55 3.67
C VAL A 40 8.22 12.81 3.82
N GLU A 41 8.85 12.24 4.85
CA GLU A 41 10.30 12.34 5.01
C GLU A 41 11.07 11.67 3.88
N LEU A 42 10.60 10.52 3.42
CA LEU A 42 11.18 9.82 2.27
C LEU A 42 11.02 10.65 0.99
N GLU A 43 9.87 11.26 0.79
CA GLU A 43 9.62 12.15 -0.34
C GLU A 43 10.60 13.32 -0.36
N ALA A 44 10.89 13.90 0.80
CA ALA A 44 11.88 14.97 0.91
C ALA A 44 13.28 14.53 0.44
N GLY A 45 13.65 13.27 0.68
CA GLY A 45 14.91 12.70 0.24
C GLY A 45 14.97 12.32 -1.22
N HIS A 46 13.87 11.80 -1.77
CA HIS A 46 13.78 11.35 -3.16
C HIS A 46 13.37 12.44 -4.16
N GLY A 47 12.74 13.50 -3.68
CA GLY A 47 12.20 14.58 -4.51
C GLY A 47 10.68 14.59 -4.54
N TYR A 48 10.14 15.77 -4.76
CA TYR A 48 8.69 15.96 -4.86
C TYR A 48 8.10 15.11 -5.99
N ASP A 49 6.98 14.47 -5.75
CA ASP A 49 6.29 13.54 -6.67
C ASP A 49 7.10 12.30 -7.06
N ARG A 50 8.18 11.99 -6.34
CA ARG A 50 9.01 10.80 -6.60
C ARG A 50 8.71 9.63 -5.65
N VAL A 51 7.79 9.82 -4.71
CA VAL A 51 7.33 8.78 -3.79
C VAL A 51 5.81 8.83 -3.74
N LEU A 52 5.17 7.68 -3.98
CA LEU A 52 3.72 7.55 -3.98
C LEU A 52 3.26 6.71 -2.79
N PRO A 53 2.38 7.24 -1.94
CA PRO A 53 1.77 6.44 -0.89
C PRO A 53 0.67 5.54 -1.47
N VAL A 54 0.61 4.29 -1.03
CA VAL A 54 -0.42 3.35 -1.43
C VAL A 54 -1.09 2.80 -0.18
N LYS A 55 -2.38 3.06 -0.05
CA LYS A 55 -3.16 2.61 1.11
C LYS A 55 -3.38 1.11 1.06
N LEU A 56 -3.12 0.43 2.18
CA LEU A 56 -3.40 -0.98 2.36
C LEU A 56 -4.81 -1.18 2.87
N ASN A 57 -5.52 -2.15 2.33
CA ASN A 57 -6.84 -2.54 2.79
C ASN A 57 -6.74 -3.70 3.79
N GLY A 58 -7.72 -3.81 4.69
CA GLY A 58 -7.78 -4.93 5.62
C GLY A 58 -6.77 -4.87 6.76
N TRP A 59 -6.35 -3.66 7.15
CA TRP A 59 -5.45 -3.48 8.30
C TRP A 59 -6.06 -4.07 9.57
N LYS A 60 -5.24 -4.83 10.29
CA LYS A 60 -5.61 -5.40 11.60
C LYS A 60 -4.57 -5.01 12.63
N PRO A 61 -4.99 -4.60 13.85
CA PRO A 61 -4.05 -4.16 14.90
C PRO A 61 -2.97 -5.19 15.25
N ASP A 62 -3.31 -6.47 15.18
CA ASP A 62 -2.44 -7.56 15.62
C ASP A 62 -1.54 -8.11 14.51
N GLU A 63 -1.84 -7.82 13.25
CA GLU A 63 -1.14 -8.42 12.09
C GLU A 63 -0.37 -7.42 11.25
N GLY A 64 -0.78 -6.17 11.24
CA GLY A 64 -0.24 -5.20 10.32
C GLY A 64 0.37 -4.01 11.03
N ALA A 65 1.66 -3.86 10.90
CA ALA A 65 2.32 -2.66 11.37
C ALA A 65 1.97 -1.45 10.51
N ALA A 66 1.85 -1.61 9.19
CA ALA A 66 1.67 -0.50 8.26
C ALA A 66 0.24 -0.37 7.74
N THR A 67 -0.24 0.85 7.57
CA THR A 67 -1.50 1.18 6.89
C THR A 67 -1.25 1.56 5.43
N HIS A 68 -0.04 1.96 5.11
CA HIS A 68 0.39 2.38 3.78
C HIS A 68 1.75 1.78 3.45
N ILE A 69 1.97 1.52 2.17
CA ILE A 69 3.30 1.34 1.62
C ILE A 69 3.65 2.58 0.80
N ALA A 70 4.91 2.80 0.53
CA ALA A 70 5.34 3.85 -0.38
C ALA A 70 6.25 3.25 -1.45
N VAL A 71 6.04 3.67 -2.69
CA VAL A 71 6.84 3.27 -3.83
C VAL A 71 7.51 4.50 -4.43
N ARG A 72 8.79 4.37 -4.81
CA ARG A 72 9.47 5.42 -5.54
C ARG A 72 9.06 5.39 -7.01
N VAL A 73 9.06 6.53 -7.65
CA VAL A 73 8.81 6.65 -9.09
C VAL A 73 10.17 6.64 -9.81
N PRO A 74 10.52 5.56 -10.53
CA PRO A 74 11.77 5.53 -11.28
C PRO A 74 11.71 6.48 -12.46
N MET A 75 12.87 6.88 -12.96
CA MET A 75 12.96 7.54 -14.25
C MET A 75 12.77 6.52 -15.36
N ARG A 76 12.18 6.92 -16.47
CA ARG A 76 11.92 6.02 -17.60
C ARG A 76 13.21 5.35 -18.12
N ARG A 77 14.34 6.04 -18.03
CA ARG A 77 15.65 5.52 -18.44
C ARG A 77 16.31 4.55 -17.45
N GLU A 78 15.76 4.42 -16.23
CA GLU A 78 16.31 3.48 -15.26
C GLU A 78 16.07 2.03 -15.70
N GLN A 79 17.03 1.16 -15.35
CA GLN A 79 16.98 -0.25 -15.69
C GLN A 79 15.73 -0.95 -15.14
N THR A 80 15.29 -0.55 -13.96
CA THR A 80 14.07 -1.07 -13.33
C THR A 80 12.84 -0.89 -14.24
N TYR A 81 12.68 0.31 -14.78
CA TYR A 81 11.55 0.62 -15.66
C TYR A 81 11.73 -0.01 -17.07
N LYS A 82 12.94 -0.06 -17.57
CA LYS A 82 13.24 -0.71 -18.86
C LYS A 82 12.92 -2.20 -18.83
N ARG A 83 13.18 -2.87 -17.71
CA ARG A 83 12.78 -4.28 -17.53
C ARG A 83 11.27 -4.46 -17.63
N PHE A 84 10.53 -3.56 -17.01
CA PHE A 84 9.06 -3.55 -17.11
C PHE A 84 8.61 -3.36 -18.55
N GLU A 85 9.15 -2.37 -19.26
CA GLU A 85 8.84 -2.13 -20.69
C GLU A 85 9.16 -3.35 -21.55
N ALA A 86 10.29 -3.98 -21.32
CA ALA A 86 10.70 -5.19 -22.05
C ALA A 86 9.74 -6.36 -21.81
N GLN A 87 9.31 -6.54 -20.55
CA GLN A 87 8.34 -7.59 -20.20
C GLN A 87 6.97 -7.37 -20.83
N THR A 88 6.51 -6.12 -20.88
CA THR A 88 5.17 -5.80 -21.39
C THR A 88 5.11 -5.69 -22.90
N SER A 89 6.25 -5.61 -23.60
CA SER A 89 6.30 -5.58 -25.06
C SER A 89 6.15 -6.95 -25.72
N LYS A 90 6.20 -8.03 -24.94
CA LYS A 90 6.04 -9.40 -25.43
C LYS A 90 4.58 -9.70 -25.81
N PRO A 91 4.32 -10.48 -26.87
CA PRO A 91 2.95 -10.73 -27.35
C PRO A 91 1.97 -11.36 -26.36
N LYS A 92 2.44 -12.10 -25.38
CA LYS A 92 1.61 -12.75 -24.34
C LYS A 92 2.01 -12.29 -22.94
N ALA A 93 2.30 -11.00 -22.80
CA ALA A 93 2.73 -10.46 -21.54
C ALA A 93 1.63 -10.56 -20.48
N ASP A 94 2.02 -10.98 -19.28
CA ASP A 94 1.18 -10.92 -18.08
C ASP A 94 1.36 -9.55 -17.45
N LEU A 95 0.48 -8.61 -17.78
CA LEU A 95 0.56 -7.24 -17.29
C LEU A 95 0.49 -7.13 -15.76
N PRO A 96 -0.47 -7.79 -15.07
CA PRO A 96 -0.50 -7.75 -13.61
C PRO A 96 0.80 -8.25 -12.96
N ALA A 97 1.39 -9.32 -13.48
CA ALA A 97 2.65 -9.84 -12.95
C ALA A 97 3.82 -8.86 -13.18
N ALA A 98 3.88 -8.22 -14.34
CA ALA A 98 4.89 -7.21 -14.65
C ALA A 98 4.75 -5.98 -13.75
N LEU A 99 3.53 -5.52 -13.51
CA LEU A 99 3.25 -4.41 -12.59
C LEU A 99 3.64 -4.75 -11.16
N HIS A 100 3.37 -5.97 -10.72
CA HIS A 100 3.76 -6.47 -9.41
C HIS A 100 5.29 -6.41 -9.21
N LEU A 101 6.03 -6.94 -10.17
CA LEU A 101 7.50 -6.93 -10.13
C LEU A 101 8.08 -5.52 -10.14
N LEU A 102 7.51 -4.63 -10.93
CA LEU A 102 7.90 -3.22 -10.96
C LEU A 102 7.71 -2.58 -9.58
N ALA A 103 6.54 -2.74 -8.98
CA ALA A 103 6.23 -2.18 -7.68
C ALA A 103 7.13 -2.77 -6.58
N GLU A 104 7.33 -4.08 -6.57
CA GLU A 104 8.19 -4.76 -5.61
C GLU A 104 9.61 -4.19 -5.62
N SER A 105 10.14 -3.88 -6.79
CA SER A 105 11.46 -3.27 -6.94
C SER A 105 11.53 -1.82 -6.47
N CYS A 106 10.38 -1.15 -6.34
CA CYS A 106 10.28 0.27 -6.02
C CYS A 106 9.78 0.57 -4.61
N VAL A 107 9.41 -0.43 -3.83
CA VAL A 107 8.94 -0.20 -2.45
C VAL A 107 10.06 0.35 -1.59
N VAL A 108 9.84 1.53 -1.00
CA VAL A 108 10.79 2.20 -0.12
C VAL A 108 10.33 2.30 1.34
N TYR A 109 9.06 2.04 1.58
CA TYR A 109 8.48 2.02 2.92
C TYR A 109 7.41 0.92 2.99
N PRO A 110 7.30 0.16 4.07
CA PRO A 110 8.22 0.14 5.22
C PRO A 110 9.61 -0.41 4.86
N ASP A 111 10.52 -0.52 5.84
CA ASP A 111 11.84 -1.08 5.59
C ASP A 111 11.77 -2.57 5.17
N ARG A 112 12.88 -3.14 4.70
CA ARG A 112 12.90 -4.52 4.17
C ARG A 112 12.41 -5.58 5.16
N LYS A 113 12.75 -5.44 6.43
CA LYS A 113 12.33 -6.37 7.46
C LYS A 113 10.82 -6.32 7.68
N ALA A 114 10.27 -5.11 7.80
CA ALA A 114 8.84 -4.89 7.94
C ALA A 114 8.07 -5.28 6.66
N GLN A 115 8.65 -5.07 5.48
CA GLN A 115 8.08 -5.54 4.22
C GLN A 115 7.93 -7.06 4.21
N LYS A 116 8.95 -7.78 4.64
CA LYS A 116 8.92 -9.25 4.71
C LYS A 116 7.80 -9.72 5.63
N GLU A 117 7.71 -9.14 6.82
CA GLU A 117 6.64 -9.46 7.78
C GLU A 117 5.26 -9.13 7.19
N LEU A 118 5.13 -7.99 6.52
CA LEU A 118 3.89 -7.57 5.87
C LEU A 118 3.47 -8.58 4.78
N TYR A 119 4.39 -9.01 3.93
CA TYR A 119 4.09 -9.97 2.87
C TYR A 119 3.79 -11.37 3.40
N GLU A 120 4.46 -11.82 4.44
CA GLU A 120 4.19 -13.11 5.07
C GLU A 120 2.82 -13.14 5.76
N ASN A 121 2.43 -12.03 6.39
CA ASN A 121 1.19 -11.95 7.16
C ASN A 121 -0.02 -11.51 6.32
N THR A 122 0.21 -10.85 5.18
CA THR A 122 -0.86 -10.33 4.31
C THR A 122 -0.72 -10.84 2.87
N MET A 123 -0.31 -12.08 2.69
CA MET A 123 -0.08 -12.70 1.37
C MET A 123 -1.26 -12.57 0.41
N GLU A 124 -2.49 -12.57 0.92
CA GLU A 124 -3.70 -12.41 0.11
C GLU A 124 -3.85 -11.00 -0.46
N LEU A 125 -3.30 -10.01 0.24
CA LEU A 125 -3.40 -8.60 -0.16
C LEU A 125 -2.22 -8.15 -1.03
N ALA A 126 -1.04 -8.73 -0.80
CA ALA A 126 0.19 -8.29 -1.44
C ALA A 126 0.17 -8.31 -2.97
N PRO A 127 -0.29 -9.36 -3.67
CA PRO A 127 -0.28 -9.38 -5.13
C PRO A 127 -1.13 -8.26 -5.75
N GLY A 128 -2.35 -8.08 -5.28
CA GLY A 128 -3.26 -7.07 -5.80
C GLY A 128 -2.79 -5.63 -5.50
N ILE A 129 -2.27 -5.41 -4.31
CA ILE A 129 -1.76 -4.10 -3.88
C ILE A 129 -0.53 -3.71 -4.70
N LEU A 130 0.41 -4.61 -4.89
CA LEU A 130 1.62 -4.35 -5.67
C LEU A 130 1.32 -4.13 -7.14
N SER A 131 0.39 -4.86 -7.73
CA SER A 131 -0.06 -4.61 -9.10
C SER A 131 -0.69 -3.23 -9.25
N LYS A 132 -1.50 -2.81 -8.28
CA LYS A 132 -2.10 -1.47 -8.24
C LYS A 132 -1.01 -0.41 -8.11
N ALA A 133 -0.06 -0.61 -7.22
CA ALA A 133 1.07 0.30 -7.03
C ALA A 133 1.91 0.42 -8.31
N GLY A 134 2.15 -0.70 -9.00
CA GLY A 134 2.82 -0.71 -10.31
C GLY A 134 2.09 0.14 -11.35
N GLY A 135 0.77 0.04 -11.40
CA GLY A 135 -0.05 0.89 -12.27
C GLY A 135 0.09 2.38 -11.97
N LEU A 136 0.14 2.75 -10.69
CA LEU A 136 0.38 4.13 -10.28
C LEU A 136 1.78 4.61 -10.68
N ILE A 137 2.79 3.77 -10.56
CA ILE A 137 4.16 4.07 -11.00
C ILE A 137 4.19 4.36 -12.50
N VAL A 138 3.60 3.48 -13.31
CA VAL A 138 3.55 3.63 -14.78
C VAL A 138 2.88 4.95 -15.15
N LYS A 139 1.75 5.25 -14.54
CA LYS A 139 1.04 6.51 -14.78
C LYS A 139 1.89 7.72 -14.43
N ALA A 140 2.62 7.68 -13.33
CA ALA A 140 3.50 8.76 -12.92
C ALA A 140 4.69 8.92 -13.86
N VAL A 141 5.33 7.82 -14.28
CA VAL A 141 6.45 7.85 -15.24
C VAL A 141 6.02 8.42 -16.58
N GLU A 142 4.89 7.99 -17.10
CA GLU A 142 4.34 8.50 -18.38
C GLU A 142 3.96 9.97 -18.29
N GLY A 143 3.35 10.40 -17.19
CA GLY A 143 3.02 11.80 -16.96
C GLY A 143 4.27 12.69 -16.91
N ASN A 144 5.32 12.26 -16.24
CA ASN A 144 6.59 12.98 -16.17
C ASN A 144 7.28 13.05 -17.54
N ALA A 145 7.21 11.97 -18.33
CA ALA A 145 7.77 11.95 -19.68
C ALA A 145 7.04 12.96 -20.59
N ASP A 146 5.72 13.09 -20.47
CA ASP A 146 4.93 14.05 -21.23
C ASP A 146 5.27 15.48 -20.82
N GLU A 147 5.47 15.75 -19.55
CA GLU A 147 5.90 17.07 -19.06
C GLU A 147 7.31 17.41 -19.58
N GLU A 148 8.25 16.48 -19.61
CA GLU A 148 9.58 16.65 -20.18
C GLU A 148 9.52 17.00 -21.68
N LYS A 149 8.58 16.41 -22.41
CA LYS A 149 8.38 16.71 -23.84
C LYS A 149 7.78 18.08 -24.09
N LYS A 150 6.98 18.60 -23.17
CA LYS A 150 6.36 19.92 -23.27
C LYS A 150 7.30 21.06 -22.86
N GLY A 151 8.33 20.75 -22.13
CA GLY A 151 9.38 21.69 -21.72
C GLY A 151 10.47 21.83 -22.73
#